data_4a1521d5a1f255a47447f0da732e96cd
#
_entry.id   4a1521d5a1f255a47447f0da732e96cd
#
_cell.length_a   1.000
_cell.length_b   1.000
_cell.length_c   1.000
_cell.angle_alpha   90.00
_cell.angle_beta   90.00
_cell.angle_gamma   90.00
#
_symmetry.space_group_name_H-M   'P 1'
#
loop_
_entity.id
_entity.type
_entity.pdbx_description
1 polymer ?
#
loop_
_entity_poly.entity_id
_entity_poly.type
_entity_poly.pdbx_seq_one_letter_code
_entity_poly.pdbx_strand_id
1 'polypeptide(L)'
;MDNKNTLSYGQIFRFWLPLAATWLMMSVEGPFLAAIIARLAAEKVNLAAYGVAFAFALIAESPVIMLMSASTALCRDRESYRKLRNFSLILSIGVTLALAIFLLPPIFNLVILRLIGLPAEIANLIHTSLLFLLPWPGAIGIRRFYQGILIVRHQTKRIAVSTLARLITMSGSALILFFYSSLPGAIIGAISLAGGVVAEALLTRYLARYAITEVLQTEPESQQQLSYREIWDYYLPLALTPFIALSIHPLVTFFLGKSRDPLES
;
A
#
# COMPACT_ATOMS: atom_id res chain seq x y z
N MET A 1 25.06 39.20 7.02
CA MET A 1 25.06 38.78 5.59
C MET A 1 24.61 37.33 5.56
N ASP A 2 23.31 37.16 5.29
CA ASP A 2 22.66 35.84 5.26
C ASP A 2 23.18 34.98 4.12
N ASN A 3 23.97 33.98 4.48
CA ASN A 3 24.32 32.93 3.55
C ASN A 3 23.11 31.98 3.46
N LYS A 4 22.10 32.38 2.70
CA LYS A 4 21.00 31.48 2.33
C LYS A 4 21.64 30.29 1.61
N ASN A 5 21.71 29.15 2.30
CA ASN A 5 22.03 27.86 1.70
C ASN A 5 21.03 27.55 0.57
N THR A 6 21.23 28.15 -0.59
CA THR A 6 20.43 27.85 -1.79
C THR A 6 20.80 26.44 -2.22
N LEU A 7 19.85 25.51 -2.06
CA LEU A 7 20.02 24.14 -2.52
C LEU A 7 20.32 24.16 -4.03
N SER A 8 21.42 23.52 -4.42
CA SER A 8 21.75 23.33 -5.84
C SER A 8 20.70 22.46 -6.53
N TYR A 9 20.37 22.77 -7.78
CA TYR A 9 19.50 21.92 -8.61
C TYR A 9 19.96 20.46 -8.65
N GLY A 10 21.28 20.22 -8.67
CA GLY A 10 21.83 18.86 -8.60
C GLY A 10 21.56 18.14 -7.29
N GLN A 11 21.53 18.85 -6.16
CA GLN A 11 21.16 18.27 -4.85
C GLN A 11 19.69 17.91 -4.80
N ILE A 12 18.82 18.81 -5.30
CA ILE A 12 17.37 18.56 -5.39
C ILE A 12 17.11 17.33 -6.28
N PHE A 13 17.74 17.27 -7.47
CA PHE A 13 17.57 16.17 -8.39
C PHE A 13 18.05 14.83 -7.80
N ARG A 14 19.22 14.79 -7.15
CA ARG A 14 19.73 13.58 -6.49
C ARG A 14 18.85 13.08 -5.34
N PHE A 15 18.14 13.97 -4.66
CA PHE A 15 17.19 13.63 -3.63
C PHE A 15 15.88 13.11 -4.22
N TRP A 16 15.38 13.75 -5.27
CA TRP A 16 14.08 13.45 -5.89
C TRP A 16 14.14 12.20 -6.80
N LEU A 17 15.22 11.98 -7.54
CA LEU A 17 15.34 10.90 -8.53
C LEU A 17 15.04 9.49 -7.95
N PRO A 18 15.53 9.10 -6.77
CA PRO A 18 15.17 7.79 -6.18
C PRO A 18 13.67 7.65 -5.89
N LEU A 19 13.01 8.73 -5.48
CA LEU A 19 11.57 8.74 -5.24
C LEU A 19 10.78 8.62 -6.55
N ALA A 20 11.17 9.35 -7.59
CA ALA A 20 10.57 9.23 -8.91
C ALA A 20 10.76 7.82 -9.51
N ALA A 21 11.95 7.25 -9.37
CA ALA A 21 12.22 5.87 -9.80
C ALA A 21 11.31 4.85 -9.09
N THR A 22 10.98 5.09 -7.81
CA THR A 22 10.04 4.25 -7.06
C THR A 22 8.66 4.22 -7.72
N TRP A 23 8.14 5.37 -8.16
CA TRP A 23 6.85 5.45 -8.85
C TRP A 23 6.87 4.72 -10.21
N LEU A 24 7.94 4.88 -10.98
CA LEU A 24 8.12 4.14 -12.24
C LEU A 24 8.16 2.62 -12.01
N MET A 25 8.89 2.16 -10.99
CA MET A 25 8.94 0.75 -10.64
C MET A 25 7.55 0.21 -10.27
N MET A 26 6.77 0.96 -9.49
CA MET A 26 5.42 0.55 -9.08
C MET A 26 4.43 0.53 -10.26
N SER A 27 4.59 1.40 -11.26
CA SER A 27 3.68 1.44 -12.41
C SER A 27 3.77 0.20 -13.31
N VAL A 28 4.89 -0.53 -13.26
CA VAL A 28 5.09 -1.77 -14.03
C VAL A 28 4.41 -2.99 -13.40
N GLU A 29 4.09 -2.94 -12.10
CA GLU A 29 3.56 -4.09 -11.35
C GLU A 29 2.20 -4.58 -11.89
N GLY A 30 1.27 -3.65 -12.10
CA GLY A 30 -0.07 -3.97 -12.60
C GLY A 30 -0.03 -4.65 -13.97
N PRO A 31 0.58 -4.03 -15.00
CA PRO A 31 0.74 -4.64 -16.32
C PRO A 31 1.46 -5.99 -16.30
N PHE A 32 2.50 -6.14 -15.47
CA PHE A 32 3.24 -7.39 -15.34
C PHE A 32 2.35 -8.53 -14.80
N LEU A 33 1.65 -8.29 -13.67
CA LEU A 33 0.76 -9.30 -13.09
C LEU A 33 -0.42 -9.61 -14.02
N ALA A 34 -1.01 -8.60 -14.65
CA ALA A 34 -2.06 -8.82 -15.64
C ALA A 34 -1.58 -9.69 -16.82
N ALA A 35 -0.35 -9.47 -17.30
CA ALA A 35 0.24 -10.28 -18.35
C ALA A 35 0.51 -11.73 -17.94
N ILE A 36 0.86 -12.00 -16.67
CA ILE A 36 0.98 -13.35 -16.12
C ILE A 36 -0.40 -14.03 -16.04
N ILE A 37 -1.39 -13.33 -15.47
CA ILE A 37 -2.75 -13.86 -15.30
C ILE A 37 -3.39 -14.18 -16.66
N ALA A 38 -3.20 -13.32 -17.67
CA ALA A 38 -3.72 -13.50 -19.02
C ALA A 38 -3.15 -14.71 -19.78
N ARG A 39 -2.05 -15.32 -19.28
CA ARG A 39 -1.45 -16.53 -19.86
C ARG A 39 -1.91 -17.82 -19.18
N LEU A 40 -2.75 -17.70 -18.15
CA LEU A 40 -3.28 -18.83 -17.40
C LEU A 40 -4.70 -19.20 -17.85
N ALA A 41 -5.17 -20.39 -17.46
CA ALA A 41 -6.51 -20.85 -17.78
C ALA A 41 -7.57 -19.88 -17.24
N ALA A 42 -8.72 -19.78 -17.93
CA ALA A 42 -9.85 -18.90 -17.57
C ALA A 42 -9.43 -17.42 -17.38
N GLU A 43 -8.65 -16.89 -18.32
CA GLU A 43 -8.03 -15.55 -18.24
C GLU A 43 -9.03 -14.44 -17.89
N LYS A 44 -10.17 -14.35 -18.57
CA LYS A 44 -11.18 -13.32 -18.34
C LYS A 44 -11.70 -13.34 -16.90
N VAL A 45 -12.04 -14.53 -16.40
CA VAL A 45 -12.56 -14.72 -15.03
C VAL A 45 -11.51 -14.37 -14.00
N ASN A 46 -10.26 -14.79 -14.21
CA ASN A 46 -9.15 -14.51 -13.29
C ASN A 46 -8.77 -13.02 -13.29
N LEU A 47 -8.71 -12.36 -14.46
CA LEU A 47 -8.45 -10.92 -14.55
C LEU A 47 -9.56 -10.10 -13.89
N ALA A 48 -10.84 -10.45 -14.13
CA ALA A 48 -11.97 -9.79 -13.48
C ALA A 48 -11.90 -9.96 -11.95
N ALA A 49 -11.69 -11.19 -11.46
CA ALA A 49 -11.59 -11.46 -10.03
C ALA A 49 -10.39 -10.73 -9.38
N TYR A 50 -9.23 -10.72 -10.03
CA TYR A 50 -8.06 -10.00 -9.57
C TYR A 50 -8.28 -8.48 -9.53
N GLY A 51 -8.87 -7.92 -10.59
CA GLY A 51 -9.17 -6.49 -10.68
C GLY A 51 -10.10 -6.02 -9.57
N VAL A 52 -11.17 -6.78 -9.30
CA VAL A 52 -12.11 -6.48 -8.21
C VAL A 52 -11.42 -6.63 -6.84
N ALA A 53 -10.70 -7.72 -6.60
CA ALA A 53 -9.96 -7.91 -5.34
C ALA A 53 -8.96 -6.77 -5.11
N PHE A 54 -8.21 -6.38 -6.14
CA PHE A 54 -7.27 -5.28 -6.07
C PHE A 54 -7.96 -3.93 -5.78
N ALA A 55 -9.13 -3.66 -6.39
CA ALA A 55 -9.90 -2.45 -6.12
C ALA A 55 -10.32 -2.35 -4.63
N PHE A 56 -10.78 -3.45 -4.03
CA PHE A 56 -11.09 -3.49 -2.59
C PHE A 56 -9.84 -3.34 -1.71
N ALA A 57 -8.71 -3.91 -2.12
CA ALA A 57 -7.44 -3.72 -1.42
C ALA A 57 -6.99 -2.26 -1.44
N LEU A 58 -7.16 -1.54 -2.56
CA LEU A 58 -6.89 -0.10 -2.68
C LEU A 58 -7.74 0.75 -1.74
N ILE A 59 -9.03 0.42 -1.57
CA ILE A 59 -9.87 1.11 -0.57
C ILE A 59 -9.32 0.85 0.83
N ALA A 60 -9.00 -0.41 1.14
CA ALA A 60 -8.51 -0.78 2.46
C ALA A 60 -7.18 -0.08 2.80
N GLU A 61 -6.30 0.17 1.81
CA GLU A 61 -5.03 0.88 2.04
C GLU A 61 -5.17 2.41 2.11
N SER A 62 -6.26 2.96 1.59
CA SER A 62 -6.43 4.42 1.49
C SER A 62 -6.22 5.17 2.80
N PRO A 63 -6.68 4.69 3.98
CA PRO A 63 -6.45 5.38 5.24
C PRO A 63 -4.99 5.41 5.69
N VAL A 64 -4.13 4.49 5.23
CA VAL A 64 -2.72 4.38 5.67
C VAL A 64 -1.71 4.96 4.70
N ILE A 65 -2.11 5.27 3.46
CA ILE A 65 -1.19 5.71 2.41
C ILE A 65 -0.49 7.04 2.75
N MET A 66 -1.16 7.93 3.48
CA MET A 66 -0.64 9.24 3.89
C MET A 66 0.23 9.22 5.15
N LEU A 67 0.47 8.05 5.76
CA LEU A 67 1.38 7.93 6.90
C LEU A 67 2.81 8.39 6.57
N MET A 68 3.22 8.31 5.31
CA MET A 68 4.51 8.85 4.86
C MET A 68 4.57 10.37 5.03
N SER A 69 3.53 11.09 4.61
CA SER A 69 3.44 12.55 4.75
C SER A 69 3.39 12.96 6.22
N ALA A 70 2.58 12.27 7.02
CA ALA A 70 2.49 12.55 8.46
C ALA A 70 3.83 12.30 9.18
N SER A 71 4.50 11.18 8.90
CA SER A 71 5.80 10.91 9.52
C SER A 71 6.89 11.87 9.05
N THR A 72 6.84 12.32 7.80
CA THR A 72 7.78 13.33 7.28
C THR A 72 7.58 14.70 7.96
N ALA A 73 6.33 15.11 8.20
CA ALA A 73 6.02 16.42 8.76
C ALA A 73 6.18 16.47 10.29
N LEU A 74 5.77 15.42 10.99
CA LEU A 74 5.58 15.45 12.45
C LEU A 74 6.66 14.69 13.23
N CYS A 75 7.46 13.80 12.59
CA CYS A 75 8.48 13.02 13.28
C CYS A 75 9.79 13.81 13.43
N ARG A 76 9.96 14.54 14.53
CA ARG A 76 11.11 15.40 14.77
C ARG A 76 12.08 14.85 15.81
N ASP A 77 11.56 14.25 16.87
CA ASP A 77 12.27 13.81 18.06
C ASP A 77 11.79 12.44 18.57
N ARG A 78 12.37 11.98 19.68
CA ARG A 78 12.04 10.70 20.31
C ARG A 78 10.58 10.55 20.70
N GLU A 79 9.94 11.62 21.17
CA GLU A 79 8.57 11.54 21.67
C GLU A 79 7.57 11.52 20.51
N SER A 80 7.72 12.41 19.53
CA SER A 80 6.92 12.45 18.31
C SER A 80 7.04 11.13 17.54
N TYR A 81 8.24 10.53 17.45
CA TYR A 81 8.43 9.21 16.86
C TYR A 81 7.59 8.14 17.56
N ARG A 82 7.62 8.09 18.91
CA ARG A 82 6.86 7.08 19.67
C ARG A 82 5.36 7.20 19.45
N LYS A 83 4.84 8.43 19.53
CA LYS A 83 3.40 8.70 19.33
C LYS A 83 2.96 8.38 17.91
N LEU A 84 3.72 8.81 16.90
CA LEU A 84 3.42 8.53 15.49
C LEU A 84 3.55 7.05 15.15
N ARG A 85 4.55 6.36 15.68
CA ARG A 85 4.70 4.92 15.50
C ARG A 85 3.48 4.16 16.06
N ASN A 86 3.06 4.50 17.29
CA ASN A 86 1.89 3.87 17.90
C ASN A 86 0.63 4.18 17.12
N PHE A 87 0.42 5.42 16.70
CA PHE A 87 -0.68 5.83 15.83
C PHE A 87 -0.68 5.04 14.51
N SER A 88 0.47 4.94 13.85
CA SER A 88 0.64 4.17 12.61
C SER A 88 0.32 2.69 12.78
N LEU A 89 0.76 2.07 13.89
CA LEU A 89 0.47 0.67 14.19
C LEU A 89 -1.02 0.45 14.46
N ILE A 90 -1.66 1.29 15.29
CA ILE A 90 -3.08 1.20 15.59
C ILE A 90 -3.90 1.34 14.30
N LEU A 91 -3.57 2.33 13.47
CA LEU A 91 -4.26 2.54 12.20
C LEU A 91 -4.06 1.36 11.25
N SER A 92 -2.83 0.85 11.11
CA SER A 92 -2.51 -0.29 10.24
C SER A 92 -3.23 -1.57 10.68
N ILE A 93 -3.29 -1.84 11.98
CA ILE A 93 -4.05 -2.95 12.54
C ILE A 93 -5.56 -2.73 12.31
N GLY A 94 -6.05 -1.52 12.55
CA GLY A 94 -7.46 -1.17 12.36
C GLY A 94 -7.95 -1.41 10.93
N VAL A 95 -7.19 -0.96 9.92
CA VAL A 95 -7.58 -1.19 8.51
C VAL A 95 -7.47 -2.65 8.10
N THR A 96 -6.49 -3.39 8.63
CA THR A 96 -6.37 -4.84 8.39
C THR A 96 -7.54 -5.58 9.01
N LEU A 97 -7.94 -5.23 10.24
CA LEU A 97 -9.12 -5.80 10.89
C LEU A 97 -10.42 -5.43 10.15
N ALA A 98 -10.53 -4.19 9.65
CA ALA A 98 -11.69 -3.78 8.85
C ALA A 98 -11.81 -4.64 7.56
N LEU A 99 -10.69 -4.91 6.87
CA LEU A 99 -10.66 -5.81 5.73
C LEU A 99 -11.01 -7.25 6.14
N ALA A 100 -10.50 -7.73 7.29
CA ALA A 100 -10.83 -9.06 7.80
C ALA A 100 -12.33 -9.19 8.13
N ILE A 101 -12.94 -8.16 8.72
CA ILE A 101 -14.38 -8.12 9.01
C ILE A 101 -15.17 -8.10 7.70
N PHE A 102 -14.74 -7.34 6.69
CA PHE A 102 -15.35 -7.34 5.36
C PHE A 102 -15.37 -8.74 4.72
N LEU A 103 -14.33 -9.55 4.95
CA LEU A 103 -14.21 -10.91 4.43
C LEU A 103 -15.09 -11.93 5.14
N LEU A 104 -15.77 -11.58 6.24
CA LEU A 104 -16.75 -12.47 6.86
C LEU A 104 -17.88 -12.77 5.85
N PRO A 105 -18.27 -14.06 5.68
CA PRO A 105 -19.21 -14.48 4.64
C PRO A 105 -20.50 -13.67 4.56
N PRO A 106 -21.16 -13.29 5.69
CA PRO A 106 -22.41 -12.52 5.59
C PRO A 106 -22.20 -11.13 4.97
N ILE A 107 -21.10 -10.44 5.31
CA ILE A 107 -20.80 -9.09 4.79
C ILE A 107 -20.30 -9.17 3.33
N PHE A 108 -19.37 -10.08 3.07
CA PHE A 108 -18.81 -10.30 1.74
C PHE A 108 -19.90 -10.67 0.73
N ASN A 109 -20.76 -11.65 1.07
CA ASN A 109 -21.83 -12.09 0.19
C ASN A 109 -22.89 -11.00 -0.03
N LEU A 110 -23.18 -10.18 0.99
CA LEU A 110 -24.10 -9.06 0.85
C LEU A 110 -23.55 -8.06 -0.19
N VAL A 111 -22.28 -7.71 -0.11
CA VAL A 111 -21.67 -6.72 -1.01
C VAL A 111 -21.43 -7.29 -2.40
N ILE A 112 -20.73 -8.42 -2.51
CA ILE A 112 -20.26 -8.94 -3.80
C ILE A 112 -21.38 -9.64 -4.57
N LEU A 113 -22.17 -10.50 -3.92
CA LEU A 113 -23.22 -11.26 -4.61
C LEU A 113 -24.52 -10.47 -4.76
N ARG A 114 -24.98 -9.74 -3.72
CA ARG A 114 -26.28 -9.07 -3.76
C ARG A 114 -26.21 -7.64 -4.27
N LEU A 115 -25.25 -6.82 -3.79
CA LEU A 115 -25.19 -5.42 -4.18
C LEU A 115 -24.51 -5.24 -5.56
N ILE A 116 -23.36 -5.88 -5.78
CA ILE A 116 -22.64 -5.80 -7.07
C ILE A 116 -23.24 -6.77 -8.08
N GLY A 117 -23.69 -7.95 -7.65
CA GLY A 117 -24.35 -8.93 -8.50
C GLY A 117 -23.41 -9.83 -9.29
N LEU A 118 -22.16 -10.04 -8.79
CA LEU A 118 -21.19 -10.89 -9.47
C LEU A 118 -21.56 -12.39 -9.35
N PRO A 119 -21.22 -13.23 -10.37
CA PRO A 119 -21.40 -14.66 -10.32
C PRO A 119 -20.63 -15.30 -9.15
N ALA A 120 -21.17 -16.39 -8.56
CA ALA A 120 -20.59 -17.05 -7.40
C ALA A 120 -19.17 -17.56 -7.65
N GLU A 121 -18.85 -18.01 -8.86
CA GLU A 121 -17.52 -18.45 -9.26
C GLU A 121 -16.49 -17.33 -9.12
N ILE A 122 -16.79 -16.15 -9.64
CA ILE A 122 -15.92 -14.96 -9.55
C ILE A 122 -15.84 -14.50 -8.10
N ALA A 123 -16.95 -14.49 -7.37
CA ALA A 123 -16.99 -14.10 -5.96
C ALA A 123 -16.08 -14.98 -5.08
N ASN A 124 -16.02 -16.28 -5.32
CA ASN A 124 -15.13 -17.19 -4.60
C ASN A 124 -13.64 -16.88 -4.88
N LEU A 125 -13.30 -16.56 -6.13
CA LEU A 125 -11.94 -16.15 -6.49
C LEU A 125 -11.56 -14.82 -5.86
N ILE A 126 -12.49 -13.84 -5.84
CA ILE A 126 -12.29 -12.55 -5.18
C ILE A 126 -12.06 -12.76 -3.68
N HIS A 127 -12.89 -13.56 -3.03
CA HIS A 127 -12.77 -13.84 -1.59
C HIS A 127 -11.41 -14.43 -1.26
N THR A 128 -10.99 -15.47 -1.98
CA THR A 128 -9.71 -16.14 -1.77
C THR A 128 -8.54 -15.19 -2.07
N SER A 129 -8.62 -14.39 -3.14
CA SER A 129 -7.60 -13.39 -3.47
C SER A 129 -7.46 -12.33 -2.38
N LEU A 130 -8.58 -11.85 -1.82
CA LEU A 130 -8.58 -10.88 -0.72
C LEU A 130 -8.05 -11.47 0.59
N LEU A 131 -8.24 -12.77 0.85
CA LEU A 131 -7.62 -13.43 2.00
C LEU A 131 -6.08 -13.38 1.90
N PHE A 132 -5.51 -13.59 0.70
CA PHE A 132 -4.07 -13.43 0.49
C PHE A 132 -3.62 -11.96 0.52
N LEU A 133 -4.49 -11.01 0.18
CA LEU A 133 -4.24 -9.58 0.29
C LEU A 133 -4.49 -9.01 1.70
N LEU A 134 -4.95 -9.82 2.67
CA LEU A 134 -5.22 -9.37 4.03
C LEU A 134 -4.04 -8.65 4.71
N PRO A 135 -2.77 -9.09 4.58
CA PRO A 135 -1.64 -8.37 5.17
C PRO A 135 -1.30 -7.05 4.44
N TRP A 136 -1.85 -6.80 3.26
CA TRP A 136 -1.55 -5.68 2.39
C TRP A 136 -1.70 -4.31 3.07
N PRO A 137 -2.87 -3.91 3.64
CA PRO A 137 -3.05 -2.57 4.20
C PRO A 137 -2.11 -2.32 5.38
N GLY A 138 -1.93 -3.31 6.25
CA GLY A 138 -1.02 -3.22 7.38
C GLY A 138 0.43 -3.05 6.96
N ALA A 139 0.89 -3.83 5.98
CA ALA A 139 2.23 -3.73 5.43
C ALA A 139 2.47 -2.38 4.74
N ILE A 140 1.48 -1.85 3.99
CA ILE A 140 1.54 -0.50 3.42
C ILE A 140 1.70 0.55 4.52
N GLY A 141 0.91 0.50 5.59
CA GLY A 141 1.01 1.46 6.69
C GLY A 141 2.39 1.47 7.34
N ILE A 142 2.92 0.30 7.67
CA ILE A 142 4.27 0.13 8.22
C ILE A 142 5.32 0.70 7.26
N ARG A 143 5.27 0.33 5.99
CA ARG A 143 6.17 0.81 4.96
C ARG A 143 6.13 2.33 4.86
N ARG A 144 4.96 2.93 4.72
CA ARG A 144 4.78 4.38 4.56
C ARG A 144 5.32 5.17 5.75
N PHE A 145 5.09 4.70 6.96
CA PHE A 145 5.64 5.33 8.17
C PHE A 145 7.17 5.38 8.13
N TYR A 146 7.84 4.26 7.86
CA TYR A 146 9.31 4.22 7.82
C TYR A 146 9.91 4.92 6.61
N GLN A 147 9.21 4.94 5.46
CA GLN A 147 9.63 5.75 4.31
C GLN A 147 9.66 7.24 4.65
N GLY A 148 8.67 7.76 5.40
CA GLY A 148 8.69 9.15 5.86
C GLY A 148 9.91 9.47 6.75
N ILE A 149 10.28 8.57 7.65
CA ILE A 149 11.49 8.74 8.48
C ILE A 149 12.76 8.78 7.61
N LEU A 150 12.87 7.91 6.61
CA LEU A 150 13.99 7.91 5.66
C LEU A 150 14.06 9.20 4.84
N ILE A 151 12.91 9.80 4.48
CA ILE A 151 12.84 11.09 3.78
C ILE A 151 13.39 12.21 4.66
N VAL A 152 12.93 12.32 5.92
CA VAL A 152 13.39 13.33 6.87
C VAL A 152 14.91 13.28 7.06
N ARG A 153 15.48 12.08 7.06
CA ARG A 153 16.93 11.86 7.21
C ARG A 153 17.68 11.82 5.87
N HIS A 154 17.09 12.33 4.78
CA HIS A 154 17.69 12.40 3.44
C HIS A 154 18.22 11.05 2.89
N GLN A 155 17.63 9.93 3.31
CA GLN A 155 18.05 8.58 2.93
C GLN A 155 17.14 7.97 1.84
N THR A 156 16.71 8.77 0.87
CA THR A 156 15.73 8.38 -0.17
C THR A 156 16.19 7.19 -1.04
N LYS A 157 17.50 7.00 -1.20
CA LYS A 157 18.06 5.83 -1.91
C LYS A 157 17.63 4.50 -1.29
N ARG A 158 17.47 4.45 0.05
CA ARG A 158 17.04 3.24 0.75
C ARG A 158 15.59 2.88 0.44
N ILE A 159 14.77 3.89 0.13
CA ILE A 159 13.39 3.69 -0.33
C ILE A 159 13.40 2.99 -1.69
N ALA A 160 14.21 3.47 -2.63
CA ALA A 160 14.32 2.84 -3.96
C ALA A 160 14.83 1.38 -3.86
N VAL A 161 15.78 1.09 -2.96
CA VAL A 161 16.26 -0.28 -2.72
C VAL A 161 15.15 -1.18 -2.19
N SER A 162 14.32 -0.70 -1.24
CA SER A 162 13.21 -1.51 -0.72
C SER A 162 12.13 -1.75 -1.77
N THR A 163 11.86 -0.78 -2.65
CA THR A 163 10.91 -0.96 -3.76
C THR A 163 11.46 -1.91 -4.84
N LEU A 164 12.76 -1.88 -5.09
CA LEU A 164 13.39 -2.88 -5.99
C LEU A 164 13.23 -4.30 -5.43
N ALA A 165 13.44 -4.49 -4.12
CA ALA A 165 13.20 -5.77 -3.48
C ALA A 165 11.74 -6.24 -3.60
N ARG A 166 10.78 -5.31 -3.50
CA ARG A 166 9.35 -5.59 -3.78
C ARG A 166 9.16 -6.14 -5.18
N LEU A 167 9.71 -5.45 -6.20
CA LEU A 167 9.61 -5.91 -7.59
C LEU A 167 10.19 -7.30 -7.78
N ILE A 168 11.39 -7.54 -7.25
CA ILE A 168 12.07 -8.85 -7.36
C ILE A 168 11.22 -9.93 -6.67
N THR A 169 10.72 -9.67 -5.46
CA THR A 169 9.91 -10.65 -4.71
C THR A 169 8.59 -10.91 -5.43
N MET A 170 7.90 -9.86 -5.88
CA MET A 170 6.62 -9.98 -6.58
C MET A 170 6.80 -10.73 -7.91
N SER A 171 7.75 -10.29 -8.75
CA SER A 171 7.98 -10.91 -10.05
C SER A 171 8.49 -12.35 -9.91
N GLY A 172 9.42 -12.59 -8.97
CA GLY A 172 9.94 -13.92 -8.71
C GLY A 172 8.86 -14.89 -8.21
N SER A 173 8.04 -14.47 -7.23
CA SER A 173 6.93 -15.30 -6.75
C SER A 173 5.86 -15.52 -7.82
N ALA A 174 5.54 -14.52 -8.64
CA ALA A 174 4.60 -14.67 -9.75
C ALA A 174 5.09 -15.69 -10.78
N LEU A 175 6.37 -15.63 -11.17
CA LEU A 175 6.97 -16.58 -12.12
C LEU A 175 7.07 -17.99 -11.52
N ILE A 176 7.50 -18.11 -10.26
CA ILE A 176 7.56 -19.42 -9.58
C ILE A 176 6.17 -20.06 -9.54
N LEU A 177 5.15 -19.30 -9.12
CA LEU A 177 3.79 -19.83 -9.06
C LEU A 177 3.21 -20.10 -10.46
N PHE A 178 3.56 -19.32 -11.47
CA PHE A 178 3.17 -19.55 -12.85
C PHE A 178 3.68 -20.88 -13.40
N PHE A 179 4.93 -21.24 -13.13
CA PHE A 179 5.54 -22.45 -13.67
C PHE A 179 5.32 -23.70 -12.82
N TYR A 180 5.16 -23.54 -11.50
CA TYR A 180 5.19 -24.69 -10.56
C TYR A 180 3.88 -24.87 -9.79
N SER A 181 2.84 -24.05 -10.01
CA SER A 181 1.55 -24.23 -9.33
C SER A 181 0.41 -24.38 -10.33
N SER A 182 -0.68 -24.99 -9.87
CA SER A 182 -1.97 -25.06 -10.58
C SER A 182 -2.99 -24.08 -10.03
N LEU A 183 -2.55 -23.03 -9.32
CA LEU A 183 -3.44 -22.06 -8.72
C LEU A 183 -4.09 -21.16 -9.78
N PRO A 184 -5.34 -20.71 -9.56
CA PRO A 184 -5.99 -19.70 -10.40
C PRO A 184 -5.16 -18.43 -10.50
N GLY A 185 -5.16 -17.77 -11.66
CA GLY A 185 -4.36 -16.59 -11.94
C GLY A 185 -4.61 -15.43 -10.97
N ALA A 186 -5.86 -15.23 -10.55
CA ALA A 186 -6.22 -14.20 -9.56
C ALA A 186 -5.52 -14.41 -8.21
N ILE A 187 -5.41 -15.67 -7.77
CA ILE A 187 -4.75 -16.03 -6.52
C ILE A 187 -3.23 -15.84 -6.66
N ILE A 188 -2.64 -16.25 -7.79
CA ILE A 188 -1.21 -16.02 -8.08
C ILE A 188 -0.89 -14.52 -8.01
N GLY A 189 -1.70 -13.69 -8.66
CA GLY A 189 -1.55 -12.23 -8.61
C GLY A 189 -1.62 -11.69 -7.19
N ALA A 190 -2.60 -12.13 -6.40
CA ALA A 190 -2.79 -11.68 -5.01
C ALA A 190 -1.63 -12.08 -4.09
N ILE A 191 -1.17 -13.34 -4.15
CA ILE A 191 -0.04 -13.83 -3.35
C ILE A 191 1.24 -13.06 -3.70
N SER A 192 1.51 -12.89 -5.00
CA SER A 192 2.73 -12.23 -5.47
C SER A 192 2.75 -10.77 -5.08
N LEU A 193 1.65 -10.08 -5.24
CA LEU A 193 1.50 -8.67 -4.87
C LEU A 193 1.65 -8.47 -3.36
N ALA A 194 0.94 -9.26 -2.56
CA ALA A 194 1.02 -9.19 -1.10
C ALA A 194 2.43 -9.54 -0.59
N GLY A 195 3.03 -10.60 -1.12
CA GLY A 195 4.39 -11.01 -0.79
C GLY A 195 5.43 -9.92 -1.07
N GLY A 196 5.32 -9.25 -2.23
CA GLY A 196 6.17 -8.13 -2.60
C GLY A 196 6.06 -6.97 -1.61
N VAL A 197 4.84 -6.58 -1.23
CA VAL A 197 4.61 -5.47 -0.29
C VAL A 197 5.09 -5.80 1.12
N VAL A 198 4.85 -7.02 1.58
CA VAL A 198 5.34 -7.47 2.90
C VAL A 198 6.86 -7.46 2.93
N ALA A 199 7.53 -7.98 1.89
CA ALA A 199 8.99 -7.95 1.76
C ALA A 199 9.53 -6.51 1.78
N GLU A 200 8.90 -5.59 1.04
CA GLU A 200 9.25 -4.16 1.04
C GLU A 200 9.08 -3.55 2.43
N ALA A 201 7.97 -3.83 3.13
CA ALA A 201 7.72 -3.29 4.46
C ALA A 201 8.77 -3.74 5.48
N LEU A 202 9.13 -5.03 5.45
CA LEU A 202 10.16 -5.59 6.32
C LEU A 202 11.54 -4.99 6.01
N LEU A 203 11.91 -4.92 4.73
CA LEU A 203 13.18 -4.34 4.32
C LEU A 203 13.24 -2.83 4.61
N THR A 204 12.17 -2.07 4.37
CA THR A 204 12.10 -0.65 4.72
C THR A 204 12.32 -0.44 6.22
N ARG A 205 11.66 -1.24 7.06
CA ARG A 205 11.84 -1.21 8.51
C ARG A 205 13.30 -1.51 8.91
N TYR A 206 13.92 -2.50 8.28
CA TYR A 206 15.32 -2.83 8.51
C TYR A 206 16.26 -1.71 8.09
N LEU A 207 16.08 -1.15 6.88
CA LEU A 207 16.90 -0.06 6.35
C LEU A 207 16.73 1.25 7.14
N ALA A 208 15.57 1.46 7.75
CA ALA A 208 15.29 2.65 8.57
C ALA A 208 15.97 2.63 9.95
N ARG A 209 16.58 1.51 10.38
CA ARG A 209 17.13 1.35 11.73
C ARG A 209 18.08 2.47 12.18
N TYR A 210 18.97 2.91 11.29
CA TYR A 210 19.93 3.99 11.61
C TYR A 210 19.22 5.34 11.71
N ALA A 211 18.31 5.65 10.75
CA ALA A 211 17.50 6.86 10.81
C ALA A 211 16.63 6.93 12.07
N ILE A 212 16.11 5.79 12.54
CA ILE A 212 15.37 5.69 13.80
C ILE A 212 16.29 6.00 14.99
N THR A 213 17.51 5.45 15.02
CA THR A 213 18.46 5.72 16.11
C THR A 213 18.79 7.21 16.20
N GLU A 214 19.00 7.87 15.07
CA GLU A 214 19.23 9.32 15.03
C GLU A 214 18.02 10.12 15.56
N VAL A 215 16.78 9.75 15.19
CA VAL A 215 15.56 10.38 15.71
C VAL A 215 15.44 10.18 17.23
N LEU A 216 15.75 8.97 17.72
CA LEU A 216 15.66 8.64 19.14
C LEU A 216 16.71 9.35 20.00
N GLN A 217 17.80 9.82 19.42
CA GLN A 217 18.85 10.60 20.08
C GLN A 217 18.59 12.11 20.01
N THR A 218 17.65 12.56 19.17
CA THR A 218 17.26 13.97 19.07
C THR A 218 16.42 14.35 20.29
N GLU A 219 16.90 15.34 21.05
CA GLU A 219 16.14 15.91 22.17
C GLU A 219 15.01 16.82 21.65
N PRO A 220 13.91 16.95 22.39
CA PRO A 220 12.80 17.83 22.00
C PRO A 220 13.28 19.29 21.90
N GLU A 221 13.10 19.91 20.73
CA GLU A 221 13.43 21.33 20.51
C GLU A 221 12.43 22.28 21.17
N SER A 222 11.25 21.82 21.54
CA SER A 222 10.20 22.65 22.14
C SER A 222 9.58 21.99 23.36
N GLN A 223 9.13 22.81 24.32
CA GLN A 223 8.34 22.36 25.48
C GLN A 223 6.95 21.84 25.07
N GLN A 224 6.52 22.08 23.83
CA GLN A 224 5.21 21.69 23.35
C GLN A 224 5.30 20.29 22.74
N GLN A 225 4.86 19.31 23.52
CA GLN A 225 4.84 17.91 23.14
C GLN A 225 3.71 17.64 22.13
N LEU A 226 4.02 16.98 21.01
CA LEU A 226 3.03 16.53 20.04
C LEU A 226 1.95 15.66 20.71
N SER A 227 0.68 16.05 20.59
CA SER A 227 -0.46 15.30 21.15
C SER A 227 -1.07 14.36 20.11
N TYR A 228 -1.78 13.31 20.55
CA TYR A 228 -2.54 12.44 19.63
C TYR A 228 -3.65 13.20 18.90
N ARG A 229 -4.22 14.25 19.52
CA ARG A 229 -5.23 15.11 18.90
C ARG A 229 -4.62 15.87 17.72
N GLU A 230 -3.45 16.48 17.90
CA GLU A 230 -2.75 17.18 16.81
C GLU A 230 -2.39 16.22 15.66
N ILE A 231 -1.96 14.98 15.98
CA ILE A 231 -1.72 13.95 14.95
C ILE A 231 -3.00 13.67 14.18
N TRP A 232 -4.13 13.50 14.87
CA TRP A 232 -5.42 13.21 14.25
C TRP A 232 -5.94 14.36 13.41
N ASP A 233 -5.89 15.60 13.95
CA ASP A 233 -6.36 16.82 13.27
C ASP A 233 -5.53 17.09 12.00
N TYR A 234 -4.23 16.79 12.01
CA TYR A 234 -3.36 16.85 10.85
C TYR A 234 -3.64 15.71 9.86
N TYR A 235 -3.84 14.50 10.37
CA TYR A 235 -3.92 13.28 9.56
C TYR A 235 -5.26 13.10 8.86
N LEU A 236 -6.35 13.43 9.51
CA LEU A 236 -7.71 13.18 9.00
C LEU A 236 -7.97 13.81 7.62
N PRO A 237 -7.68 15.10 7.39
CA PRO A 237 -7.86 15.70 6.06
C PRO A 237 -7.00 15.05 4.99
N LEU A 238 -5.76 14.66 5.35
CA LEU A 238 -4.84 13.97 4.45
C LEU A 238 -5.35 12.58 4.06
N ALA A 239 -5.90 11.81 5.01
CA ALA A 239 -6.42 10.48 4.76
C ALA A 239 -7.70 10.48 3.91
N LEU A 240 -8.53 11.51 4.00
CA LEU A 240 -9.74 11.65 3.21
C LEU A 240 -9.45 11.80 1.70
N THR A 241 -8.35 12.46 1.33
CA THR A 241 -7.98 12.67 -0.07
C THR A 241 -7.79 11.36 -0.85
N PRO A 242 -6.89 10.44 -0.43
CA PRO A 242 -6.75 9.16 -1.12
C PRO A 242 -7.99 8.27 -0.96
N PHE A 243 -8.72 8.36 0.15
CA PHE A 243 -9.95 7.62 0.32
C PHE A 243 -10.97 7.97 -0.78
N ILE A 244 -11.20 9.24 -1.04
CA ILE A 244 -12.08 9.69 -2.11
C ILE A 244 -11.52 9.27 -3.48
N ALA A 245 -10.23 9.52 -3.75
CA ALA A 245 -9.61 9.22 -5.04
C ALA A 245 -9.62 7.71 -5.36
N LEU A 246 -9.28 6.86 -4.40
CA LEU A 246 -9.22 5.41 -4.60
C LEU A 246 -10.60 4.75 -4.60
N SER A 247 -11.63 5.38 -4.02
CA SER A 247 -13.01 4.90 -4.07
C SER A 247 -13.62 4.98 -5.49
N ILE A 248 -13.00 5.71 -6.41
CA ILE A 248 -13.45 5.77 -7.80
C ILE A 248 -13.40 4.39 -8.46
N HIS A 249 -12.32 3.60 -8.25
CA HIS A 249 -12.19 2.27 -8.84
C HIS A 249 -13.33 1.31 -8.48
N PRO A 250 -13.68 1.12 -7.20
CA PRO A 250 -14.82 0.30 -6.82
C PRO A 250 -16.17 0.83 -7.30
N LEU A 251 -16.35 2.15 -7.35
CA LEU A 251 -17.55 2.75 -7.93
C LEU A 251 -17.68 2.39 -9.43
N VAL A 252 -16.60 2.51 -10.18
CA VAL A 252 -16.57 2.06 -11.58
C VAL A 252 -16.89 0.57 -11.68
N THR A 253 -16.25 -0.28 -10.87
CA THR A 253 -16.52 -1.72 -10.83
C THR A 253 -17.99 -2.03 -10.50
N PHE A 254 -18.59 -1.26 -9.57
CA PHE A 254 -20.01 -1.40 -9.25
C PHE A 254 -20.93 -1.11 -10.44
N PHE A 255 -20.65 -0.04 -11.19
CA PHE A 255 -21.45 0.30 -12.38
C PHE A 255 -21.21 -0.67 -13.53
N LEU A 256 -19.96 -1.10 -13.75
CA LEU A 256 -19.63 -2.11 -14.75
C LEU A 256 -20.27 -3.47 -14.44
N GLY A 257 -20.30 -3.89 -13.17
CA GLY A 257 -20.98 -5.11 -12.73
C GLY A 257 -22.50 -5.10 -12.99
N LYS A 258 -23.10 -3.91 -13.18
CA LYS A 258 -24.51 -3.74 -13.57
C LYS A 258 -24.72 -3.54 -15.08
N SER A 259 -23.66 -3.56 -15.88
CA SER A 259 -23.76 -3.48 -17.33
C SER A 259 -24.37 -4.77 -17.92
N ARG A 260 -24.84 -4.69 -19.20
CA ARG A 260 -25.42 -5.85 -19.87
C ARG A 260 -24.44 -7.01 -20.05
N ASP A 261 -23.12 -6.72 -20.15
CA ASP A 261 -22.05 -7.70 -20.26
C ASP A 261 -20.92 -7.40 -19.25
N PRO A 262 -21.09 -7.81 -17.96
CA PRO A 262 -20.14 -7.49 -16.89
C PRO A 262 -18.72 -8.05 -17.06
N LEU A 263 -18.57 -9.07 -17.93
CA LEU A 263 -17.27 -9.72 -18.21
C LEU A 263 -16.49 -9.09 -19.38
N GLU A 264 -17.16 -8.27 -20.20
CA GLU A 264 -16.56 -7.60 -21.37
C GLU A 264 -16.30 -6.11 -21.11
N SER A 265 -16.78 -5.55 -20.00
CA SER A 265 -16.62 -4.16 -19.58
C SER A 265 -15.43 -4.00 -18.66
#